data_c0e9b4548e5fdb329bd7fd0f4854df5a
#
_entry.id   c0e9b4548e5fdb329bd7fd0f4854df5a
#
_cell.length_a   1.000
_cell.length_b   1.000
_cell.length_c   1.000
_cell.angle_alpha   90.00
_cell.angle_beta   90.00
_cell.angle_gamma   90.00
#
_symmetry.space_group_name_H-M   'P 1'
#
loop_
_entity.id
_entity.type
_entity.pdbx_description
1 polymer ?
#
loop_
_entity_poly.entity_id
_entity_poly.type
_entity_poly.pdbx_seq_one_letter_code
_entity_poly.pdbx_strand_id
1 'polypeptide(L)'
;MQKLNEICSCESKANSETEFVGIRCEKTKEDGALETGIIFPLGYFKDDTALRELPEEELRECVVNLFTVLSDRSLQEQIHQDSSVSTFAEEHGESEFPMVSYLNVIRNFLDFGYLDEKEILYKKGANGKINWGRTIKAVQPVITEDAQNLVYLDFIARKVSYNEDTLITQVHKFCVHDALVKLGFLFGIEPSEEPLLDFDYDLFCNAIHSKLAKTFNDRDLRLLADLARIVEYLAGHKTEDGKTADDFYFGVNKFAPVWEAMVDKIFGTLPQGVAKDKFNPHLRWNDGCRDEKLDESEEEIVLNDPKRSTLRPDTIMVMGEGVYILDSKYYKYGLTGVNSHLPGAESVCKQMAYAEYVETRLKEIPAFAGMTSGNIYNAFIMPYCVDAGKWDEIAAVAELPRNDVYAMKRVGYIYGDWKDCKRPYHKIACILLDMKSVMRNYANNSAAQSELAGLIK
;
A
#
# COMPACT_ATOMS: atom_id res chain seq x y z
N MET A 1 -16.32 23.18 -8.84
CA MET A 1 -15.46 22.13 -8.32
C MET A 1 -14.04 22.67 -8.32
N GLN A 2 -13.43 22.85 -7.16
CA GLN A 2 -12.05 23.32 -7.07
C GLN A 2 -11.12 22.23 -7.63
N LYS A 3 -10.06 22.64 -8.33
CA LYS A 3 -9.10 21.68 -8.86
C LYS A 3 -8.23 21.12 -7.76
N LEU A 4 -7.82 19.89 -7.91
CA LEU A 4 -6.95 19.21 -6.91
C LEU A 4 -5.67 20.03 -6.62
N ASN A 5 -5.07 20.62 -7.65
CA ASN A 5 -3.89 21.48 -7.53
C ASN A 5 -4.15 22.85 -6.84
N GLU A 6 -5.42 23.24 -6.68
CA GLU A 6 -5.81 24.47 -5.97
C GLU A 6 -6.03 24.21 -4.47
N ILE A 7 -6.33 22.96 -4.10
CA ILE A 7 -6.63 22.55 -2.72
C ILE A 7 -5.37 22.02 -2.03
N CYS A 8 -4.53 21.29 -2.75
CA CYS A 8 -3.31 20.70 -2.18
C CYS A 8 -2.10 20.99 -3.08
N SER A 9 -0.94 21.16 -2.45
CA SER A 9 0.33 21.19 -3.15
C SER A 9 0.75 19.78 -3.50
N CYS A 10 0.87 19.46 -4.80
CA CYS A 10 1.42 18.19 -5.27
C CYS A 10 2.88 18.39 -5.66
N GLU A 11 3.76 17.56 -5.13
CA GLU A 11 5.20 17.65 -5.35
C GLU A 11 5.76 16.33 -5.88
N SER A 12 6.74 16.42 -6.77
CA SER A 12 7.53 15.28 -7.21
C SER A 12 8.79 15.15 -6.36
N LYS A 13 9.12 13.93 -5.91
CA LYS A 13 10.35 13.66 -5.17
C LYS A 13 11.62 14.05 -5.94
N ALA A 14 11.53 14.21 -7.26
CA ALA A 14 12.65 14.68 -8.09
C ALA A 14 13.19 16.04 -7.63
N ASN A 15 12.31 16.92 -7.15
CA ASN A 15 12.65 18.27 -6.73
C ASN A 15 12.54 18.47 -5.20
N SER A 16 11.86 17.58 -4.49
CA SER A 16 11.70 17.67 -3.04
C SER A 16 12.99 17.28 -2.31
N GLU A 17 13.36 18.05 -1.28
CA GLU A 17 14.42 17.71 -0.34
C GLU A 17 13.94 16.72 0.74
N THR A 18 12.62 16.52 0.89
CA THR A 18 12.05 15.62 1.88
C THR A 18 12.19 14.16 1.44
N GLU A 19 12.43 13.26 2.38
CA GLU A 19 12.42 11.81 2.12
C GLU A 19 11.01 11.22 2.17
N PHE A 20 10.05 11.95 2.74
CA PHE A 20 8.66 11.53 2.89
C PHE A 20 7.96 11.36 1.54
N VAL A 21 7.20 10.29 1.40
CA VAL A 21 6.30 10.02 0.26
C VAL A 21 4.93 9.65 0.80
N GLY A 22 3.89 10.40 0.37
CA GLY A 22 2.53 10.24 0.88
C GLY A 22 1.74 11.52 0.89
N ILE A 23 0.77 11.62 1.77
CA ILE A 23 -0.02 12.83 2.03
C ILE A 23 0.30 13.36 3.43
N ARG A 24 0.46 14.66 3.53
CA ARG A 24 0.53 15.40 4.79
C ARG A 24 -0.52 16.51 4.78
N CYS A 25 -1.17 16.69 5.91
CA CYS A 25 -2.06 17.82 6.16
C CYS A 25 -1.60 18.50 7.44
N GLU A 26 -1.19 19.74 7.35
CA GLU A 26 -0.60 20.50 8.47
C GLU A 26 -1.32 21.83 8.61
N LYS A 27 -1.40 22.34 9.85
CA LYS A 27 -1.84 23.72 10.09
C LYS A 27 -0.71 24.69 9.82
N THR A 28 -0.94 25.67 8.96
CA THR A 28 -0.01 26.77 8.75
C THR A 28 0.16 27.57 10.02
N LYS A 29 1.42 27.97 10.32
CA LYS A 29 1.76 28.72 11.52
C LYS A 29 1.26 30.17 11.51
N GLU A 30 0.94 30.69 10.32
CA GLU A 30 0.59 32.11 10.13
C GLU A 30 -0.90 32.39 10.33
N ASP A 31 -1.77 31.57 9.81
CA ASP A 31 -3.23 31.79 9.81
C ASP A 31 -4.04 30.59 10.37
N GLY A 32 -3.37 29.48 10.69
CA GLY A 32 -4.02 28.26 11.18
C GLY A 32 -4.82 27.53 10.09
N ALA A 33 -4.68 27.92 8.83
CA ALA A 33 -5.31 27.21 7.71
C ALA A 33 -4.68 25.82 7.51
N LEU A 34 -5.48 24.85 7.07
CA LEU A 34 -4.99 23.52 6.71
C LEU A 34 -4.34 23.56 5.34
N GLU A 35 -3.08 23.17 5.27
CA GLU A 35 -2.35 22.98 4.03
C GLU A 35 -2.15 21.49 3.79
N THR A 36 -2.64 21.00 2.65
CA THR A 36 -2.51 19.61 2.26
C THR A 36 -1.46 19.48 1.18
N GLY A 37 -0.47 18.61 1.41
CA GLY A 37 0.60 18.29 0.48
C GLY A 37 0.59 16.81 0.12
N ILE A 38 0.72 16.48 -1.17
CA ILE A 38 0.90 15.12 -1.67
C ILE A 38 2.27 15.04 -2.34
N ILE A 39 3.12 14.13 -1.85
CA ILE A 39 4.49 13.94 -2.33
C ILE A 39 4.59 12.60 -3.02
N PHE A 40 4.88 12.62 -4.32
CA PHE A 40 5.04 11.43 -5.15
C PHE A 40 6.47 10.88 -5.08
N PRO A 41 6.65 9.57 -5.28
CA PRO A 41 7.96 8.95 -5.27
C PRO A 41 8.82 9.37 -6.47
N LEU A 42 10.12 9.23 -6.29
CA LEU A 42 11.13 9.47 -7.32
C LEU A 42 10.83 8.65 -8.59
N GLY A 43 10.81 9.29 -9.74
CA GLY A 43 10.55 8.64 -11.03
C GLY A 43 9.07 8.52 -11.39
N TYR A 44 8.14 8.97 -10.53
CA TYR A 44 6.72 8.97 -10.86
C TYR A 44 6.37 10.09 -11.85
N PHE A 45 6.90 11.28 -11.65
CA PHE A 45 6.85 12.41 -12.56
C PHE A 45 8.26 12.88 -12.92
N LYS A 46 8.39 13.51 -14.06
CA LYS A 46 9.65 14.12 -14.51
C LYS A 46 10.05 15.27 -13.58
N ASP A 47 9.11 16.14 -13.30
CA ASP A 47 9.23 17.34 -12.48
C ASP A 47 7.84 17.82 -12.04
N ASP A 48 7.79 18.86 -11.23
CA ASP A 48 6.53 19.44 -10.74
C ASP A 48 5.74 20.15 -11.85
N THR A 49 6.38 20.55 -12.96
CA THR A 49 5.70 21.15 -14.10
C THR A 49 4.83 20.11 -14.78
N ALA A 50 5.39 18.91 -15.05
CA ALA A 50 4.65 17.80 -15.63
C ALA A 50 3.46 17.37 -14.76
N LEU A 51 3.62 17.46 -13.44
CA LEU A 51 2.55 17.18 -12.50
C LEU A 51 1.43 18.22 -12.56
N ARG A 52 1.79 19.53 -12.63
CA ARG A 52 0.80 20.64 -12.67
C ARG A 52 0.03 20.72 -13.98
N GLU A 53 0.63 20.25 -15.08
CA GLU A 53 0.01 20.23 -16.41
C GLU A 53 -0.93 19.03 -16.59
N LEU A 54 -0.95 18.08 -15.64
CA LEU A 54 -1.80 16.89 -15.74
C LEU A 54 -3.29 17.26 -15.68
N PRO A 55 -4.13 16.63 -16.52
CA PRO A 55 -5.58 16.69 -16.36
C PRO A 55 -6.00 16.22 -14.95
N GLU A 56 -7.02 16.86 -14.38
CA GLU A 56 -7.45 16.57 -13.01
C GLU A 56 -7.82 15.10 -12.77
N GLU A 57 -8.48 14.47 -13.75
CA GLU A 57 -8.85 13.05 -13.64
C GLU A 57 -7.61 12.14 -13.58
N GLU A 58 -6.60 12.43 -14.38
CA GLU A 58 -5.34 11.67 -14.36
C GLU A 58 -4.56 11.91 -13.06
N LEU A 59 -4.56 13.15 -12.56
CA LEU A 59 -3.93 13.45 -11.27
C LEU A 59 -4.60 12.68 -10.12
N ARG A 60 -5.94 12.63 -10.10
CA ARG A 60 -6.70 11.83 -9.14
C ARG A 60 -6.36 10.34 -9.22
N GLU A 61 -6.26 9.80 -10.43
CA GLU A 61 -5.82 8.40 -10.62
C GLU A 61 -4.42 8.17 -10.05
N CYS A 62 -3.48 9.10 -10.29
CA CYS A 62 -2.14 9.02 -9.73
C CYS A 62 -2.14 9.01 -8.20
N VAL A 63 -2.96 9.86 -7.57
CA VAL A 63 -3.11 9.91 -6.11
C VAL A 63 -3.72 8.61 -5.56
N VAL A 64 -4.75 8.08 -6.23
CA VAL A 64 -5.36 6.80 -5.85
C VAL A 64 -4.35 5.66 -5.94
N ASN A 65 -3.53 5.62 -7.00
CA ASN A 65 -2.48 4.62 -7.15
C ASN A 65 -1.44 4.72 -6.03
N LEU A 66 -1.01 5.94 -5.67
CA LEU A 66 -0.08 6.17 -4.56
C LEU A 66 -0.65 5.61 -3.24
N PHE A 67 -1.89 5.97 -2.91
CA PHE A 67 -2.51 5.50 -1.68
C PHE A 67 -2.79 3.99 -1.68
N THR A 68 -3.09 3.41 -2.83
CA THR A 68 -3.26 1.96 -2.97
C THR A 68 -1.96 1.23 -2.62
N VAL A 69 -0.83 1.67 -3.16
CA VAL A 69 0.49 1.11 -2.86
C VAL A 69 0.83 1.27 -1.37
N LEU A 70 0.67 2.47 -0.83
CA LEU A 70 0.98 2.75 0.58
C LEU A 70 0.06 2.00 1.56
N SER A 71 -1.15 1.63 1.14
CA SER A 71 -2.13 0.88 1.95
C SER A 71 -2.03 -0.64 1.80
N ASP A 72 -1.18 -1.15 0.90
CA ASP A 72 -1.06 -2.59 0.66
C ASP A 72 -0.34 -3.29 1.80
N ARG A 73 -1.11 -3.97 2.65
CA ARG A 73 -0.58 -4.72 3.80
C ARG A 73 0.47 -5.75 3.40
N SER A 74 0.34 -6.37 2.23
CA SER A 74 1.28 -7.39 1.78
C SER A 74 2.66 -6.80 1.40
N LEU A 75 2.70 -5.54 0.98
CA LEU A 75 3.96 -4.80 0.83
C LEU A 75 4.52 -4.40 2.20
N GLN A 76 3.67 -3.88 3.10
CA GLN A 76 4.08 -3.48 4.45
C GLN A 76 4.63 -4.66 5.25
N GLU A 77 3.98 -5.83 5.22
CA GLU A 77 4.47 -7.04 5.88
C GLU A 77 5.85 -7.47 5.35
N GLN A 78 6.09 -7.38 4.05
CA GLN A 78 7.38 -7.68 3.44
C GLN A 78 8.45 -6.66 3.87
N ILE A 79 8.10 -5.38 3.89
CA ILE A 79 8.98 -4.29 4.34
C ILE A 79 9.37 -4.48 5.82
N HIS A 80 8.42 -4.79 6.69
CA HIS A 80 8.69 -4.99 8.12
C HIS A 80 9.54 -6.23 8.41
N GLN A 81 9.49 -7.27 7.58
CA GLN A 81 10.33 -8.44 7.73
C GLN A 81 11.79 -8.18 7.33
N ASP A 82 12.01 -7.35 6.33
CA ASP A 82 13.33 -7.15 5.72
C ASP A 82 14.06 -5.90 6.19
N SER A 83 13.39 -4.90 6.75
CA SER A 83 14.01 -3.63 7.08
C SER A 83 13.53 -3.03 8.40
N SER A 84 14.39 -2.20 8.99
CA SER A 84 14.05 -1.29 10.09
C SER A 84 13.36 -0.02 9.56
N VAL A 85 12.36 -0.16 8.69
CA VAL A 85 11.60 0.98 8.20
C VAL A 85 10.49 1.24 9.18
N SER A 86 10.52 2.39 9.82
CA SER A 86 9.43 2.95 10.59
C SER A 86 8.50 3.74 9.65
N THR A 87 7.20 3.66 9.88
CA THR A 87 6.27 4.64 9.31
C THR A 87 6.56 6.01 9.91
N PHE A 88 6.14 7.08 9.25
CA PHE A 88 6.30 8.44 9.80
C PHE A 88 5.68 8.56 11.19
N ALA A 89 4.53 7.95 11.40
CA ALA A 89 3.82 7.92 12.68
C ALA A 89 4.62 7.20 13.78
N GLU A 90 5.24 6.07 13.48
CA GLU A 90 6.08 5.33 14.46
C GLU A 90 7.32 6.13 14.89
N GLU A 91 7.96 6.87 13.97
CA GLU A 91 9.11 7.71 14.29
C GLU A 91 8.75 8.88 15.21
N HIS A 92 7.51 9.38 15.14
CA HIS A 92 7.02 10.50 15.95
C HIS A 92 6.20 10.05 17.17
N GLY A 93 6.01 8.73 17.35
CA GLY A 93 5.24 8.18 18.46
C GLY A 93 3.74 8.41 18.34
N GLU A 94 3.25 8.63 17.12
CA GLU A 94 1.86 8.86 16.79
C GLU A 94 1.21 7.59 16.23
N SER A 95 -0.11 7.47 16.33
CA SER A 95 -0.83 6.39 15.68
C SER A 95 -0.99 6.69 14.18
N GLU A 96 -0.82 5.67 13.35
CA GLU A 96 -0.94 5.79 11.90
C GLU A 96 -2.35 6.21 11.48
N PHE A 97 -2.45 7.20 10.58
CA PHE A 97 -3.72 7.65 10.03
C PHE A 97 -4.42 6.51 9.26
N PRO A 98 -5.64 6.11 9.66
CA PRO A 98 -6.32 4.95 9.09
C PRO A 98 -6.95 5.28 7.72
N MET A 99 -6.13 5.60 6.73
CA MET A 99 -6.52 6.05 5.39
C MET A 99 -7.60 5.17 4.76
N VAL A 100 -7.42 3.84 4.83
CA VAL A 100 -8.37 2.89 4.23
C VAL A 100 -9.75 3.01 4.86
N SER A 101 -9.82 3.18 6.17
CA SER A 101 -11.10 3.34 6.89
C SER A 101 -11.79 4.65 6.52
N TYR A 102 -11.05 5.74 6.41
CA TYR A 102 -11.56 7.02 5.94
C TYR A 102 -12.13 6.93 4.52
N LEU A 103 -11.38 6.35 3.59
CA LEU A 103 -11.84 6.18 2.21
C LEU A 103 -13.07 5.26 2.11
N ASN A 104 -13.11 4.19 2.91
CA ASN A 104 -14.26 3.28 2.96
C ASN A 104 -15.51 3.95 3.49
N VAL A 105 -15.38 4.79 4.53
CA VAL A 105 -16.52 5.54 5.11
C VAL A 105 -17.07 6.52 4.08
N ILE A 106 -16.23 7.27 3.37
CA ILE A 106 -16.66 8.16 2.30
C ILE A 106 -17.39 7.37 1.19
N ARG A 107 -16.79 6.28 0.70
CA ARG A 107 -17.42 5.43 -0.34
C ARG A 107 -18.77 4.88 0.13
N ASN A 108 -18.83 4.35 1.34
CA ASN A 108 -20.08 3.81 1.88
C ASN A 108 -21.17 4.88 1.94
N PHE A 109 -20.80 6.09 2.36
CA PHE A 109 -21.71 7.23 2.37
C PHE A 109 -22.21 7.61 0.97
N LEU A 110 -21.33 7.63 -0.03
CA LEU A 110 -21.69 7.96 -1.42
C LEU A 110 -22.61 6.92 -2.05
N ASP A 111 -22.36 5.63 -1.75
CA ASP A 111 -23.11 4.52 -2.33
C ASP A 111 -24.47 4.30 -1.65
N PHE A 112 -24.57 4.53 -0.33
CA PHE A 112 -25.71 4.09 0.48
C PHE A 112 -26.30 5.16 1.38
N GLY A 113 -25.67 6.33 1.50
CA GLY A 113 -26.07 7.37 2.45
C GLY A 113 -25.69 7.05 3.90
N TYR A 114 -26.29 7.75 4.83
CA TYR A 114 -26.05 7.51 6.26
C TYR A 114 -26.68 6.21 6.74
N LEU A 115 -26.04 5.61 7.74
CA LEU A 115 -26.57 4.42 8.41
C LEU A 115 -27.88 4.77 9.12
N ASP A 116 -28.96 4.12 8.73
CA ASP A 116 -30.27 4.25 9.35
C ASP A 116 -30.63 3.01 10.19
N GLU A 117 -31.44 3.19 11.23
CA GLU A 117 -31.95 2.07 12.00
C GLU A 117 -33.38 1.73 11.57
N LYS A 118 -33.56 0.46 11.19
CA LYS A 118 -34.88 -0.10 10.89
C LYS A 118 -35.57 -0.49 12.19
N GLU A 119 -36.59 0.28 12.58
CA GLU A 119 -37.43 -0.09 13.68
C GLU A 119 -38.68 -0.85 13.16
N ILE A 120 -38.86 -2.05 13.69
CA ILE A 120 -40.03 -2.87 13.35
C ILE A 120 -41.12 -2.60 14.39
N LEU A 121 -42.08 -1.81 14.02
CA LEU A 121 -43.24 -1.51 14.84
C LEU A 121 -44.40 -2.45 14.48
N TYR A 122 -45.08 -2.96 15.50
CA TYR A 122 -46.28 -3.72 15.34
C TYR A 122 -47.47 -2.84 15.83
N LYS A 123 -48.27 -2.38 14.88
CA LYS A 123 -49.42 -1.51 15.20
C LYS A 123 -50.72 -2.15 14.76
N LYS A 124 -51.80 -1.88 15.54
CA LYS A 124 -53.15 -2.27 15.17
C LYS A 124 -53.57 -1.48 13.93
N GLY A 125 -54.01 -2.16 12.88
CA GLY A 125 -54.46 -1.59 11.61
C GLY A 125 -54.04 -2.46 10.42
N ALA A 126 -54.55 -2.14 9.24
CA ALA A 126 -54.30 -2.87 8.01
C ALA A 126 -53.11 -2.34 7.16
N ASN A 127 -52.49 -1.21 7.57
CA ASN A 127 -51.40 -0.60 6.86
C ASN A 127 -50.09 -1.31 7.18
N GLY A 128 -49.58 -2.16 6.25
CA GLY A 128 -48.34 -2.93 6.33
C GLY A 128 -48.58 -4.43 6.15
N LYS A 129 -47.53 -5.22 6.35
CA LYS A 129 -47.64 -6.70 6.25
C LYS A 129 -48.29 -7.24 7.52
N ILE A 130 -49.46 -7.86 7.39
CA ILE A 130 -50.20 -8.44 8.52
C ILE A 130 -49.35 -9.55 9.17
N ASN A 131 -49.19 -9.46 10.49
CA ASN A 131 -48.60 -10.49 11.31
C ASN A 131 -49.71 -11.37 11.94
N TRP A 132 -50.07 -12.44 11.26
CA TRP A 132 -51.15 -13.33 11.67
C TRP A 132 -50.89 -13.95 13.07
N GLY A 133 -49.65 -14.32 13.38
CA GLY A 133 -49.35 -14.87 14.70
C GLY A 133 -49.62 -13.93 15.86
N ARG A 134 -49.38 -12.60 15.68
CA ARG A 134 -49.73 -11.58 16.68
C ARG A 134 -51.18 -11.21 16.60
N THR A 135 -51.80 -11.16 15.43
CA THR A 135 -53.21 -10.88 15.23
C THR A 135 -54.06 -11.92 15.97
N ILE A 136 -53.78 -13.20 15.75
CA ILE A 136 -54.52 -14.31 16.40
C ILE A 136 -54.42 -14.25 17.95
N LYS A 137 -53.27 -13.83 18.46
CA LYS A 137 -53.00 -13.76 19.91
C LYS A 137 -53.65 -12.53 20.59
N ALA A 138 -53.80 -11.41 19.86
CA ALA A 138 -54.11 -10.14 20.46
C ALA A 138 -55.48 -9.54 20.01
N VAL A 139 -56.08 -10.09 18.95
CA VAL A 139 -57.35 -9.60 18.41
C VAL A 139 -58.41 -10.69 18.54
N GLN A 140 -59.54 -10.37 19.13
CA GLN A 140 -60.66 -11.29 19.20
C GLN A 140 -61.33 -11.40 17.82
N PRO A 141 -61.50 -12.61 17.29
CA PRO A 141 -62.23 -12.81 16.06
C PRO A 141 -63.73 -12.67 16.27
N VAL A 142 -64.41 -12.28 15.26
CA VAL A 142 -65.89 -12.35 15.20
C VAL A 142 -66.24 -13.70 14.57
N ILE A 143 -67.15 -14.41 15.19
CA ILE A 143 -67.68 -15.68 14.69
C ILE A 143 -68.81 -15.34 13.73
N THR A 144 -68.83 -15.90 12.54
CA THR A 144 -69.95 -15.71 11.61
C THR A 144 -71.21 -16.41 12.10
N GLU A 145 -72.39 -15.97 11.66
CA GLU A 145 -73.69 -16.48 12.13
C GLU A 145 -73.84 -18.01 11.94
N ASP A 146 -73.17 -18.56 10.95
CA ASP A 146 -73.13 -20.00 10.67
C ASP A 146 -72.15 -20.78 11.57
N ALA A 147 -71.41 -20.08 12.44
CA ALA A 147 -70.39 -20.61 13.36
C ALA A 147 -69.27 -21.39 12.67
N GLN A 148 -69.11 -21.28 11.34
CA GLN A 148 -68.12 -22.04 10.59
C GLN A 148 -66.83 -21.22 10.32
N ASN A 149 -66.87 -19.90 10.38
CA ASN A 149 -65.72 -19.07 10.03
C ASN A 149 -65.39 -18.05 11.13
N LEU A 150 -64.06 -17.81 11.31
CA LEU A 150 -63.54 -16.76 12.19
C LEU A 150 -63.08 -15.59 11.33
N VAL A 151 -63.65 -14.42 11.57
CA VAL A 151 -63.30 -13.20 10.84
C VAL A 151 -62.61 -12.22 11.78
N TYR A 152 -61.42 -11.80 11.40
CA TYR A 152 -60.71 -10.76 12.13
C TYR A 152 -61.02 -9.41 11.49
N LEU A 153 -61.62 -8.49 12.24
CA LEU A 153 -61.95 -7.12 11.78
C LEU A 153 -60.78 -6.14 11.99
N ASP A 154 -59.90 -6.48 12.90
CA ASP A 154 -58.67 -5.74 13.17
C ASP A 154 -57.45 -6.65 12.94
N PHE A 155 -56.33 -6.05 12.58
CA PHE A 155 -55.11 -6.78 12.34
C PHE A 155 -53.95 -6.11 13.08
N ILE A 156 -52.90 -6.89 13.38
CA ILE A 156 -51.60 -6.36 13.78
C ILE A 156 -50.70 -6.41 12.58
N ALA A 157 -50.39 -5.22 12.02
CA ALA A 157 -49.50 -5.08 10.90
C ALA A 157 -48.09 -4.73 11.36
N ARG A 158 -47.12 -5.34 10.68
CA ARG A 158 -45.72 -4.99 10.78
C ARG A 158 -45.47 -3.74 9.92
N LYS A 159 -45.08 -2.65 10.56
CA LYS A 159 -44.63 -1.42 9.92
C LYS A 159 -43.13 -1.28 10.12
N VAL A 160 -42.40 -1.06 9.06
CA VAL A 160 -40.98 -0.68 9.15
C VAL A 160 -40.94 0.84 9.21
N SER A 161 -40.33 1.38 10.24
CA SER A 161 -39.96 2.78 10.36
C SER A 161 -38.46 2.89 10.28
N TYR A 162 -37.95 3.88 9.57
CA TYR A 162 -36.55 4.22 9.54
C TYR A 162 -36.34 5.35 10.53
N ASN A 163 -35.40 5.16 11.44
CA ASN A 163 -35.01 6.19 12.38
C ASN A 163 -33.65 6.73 11.98
N GLU A 164 -33.64 7.93 11.45
CA GLU A 164 -32.44 8.60 10.91
C GLU A 164 -31.69 9.42 11.99
N ASP A 165 -32.21 9.46 13.22
CA ASP A 165 -31.67 10.25 14.33
C ASP A 165 -31.19 9.39 15.50
N THR A 166 -30.77 8.15 15.23
CA THR A 166 -30.18 7.30 16.27
C THR A 166 -28.76 7.73 16.59
N LEU A 167 -28.28 7.38 17.79
CA LEU A 167 -26.92 7.70 18.21
C LEU A 167 -25.87 7.18 17.21
N ILE A 168 -26.04 5.95 16.70
CA ILE A 168 -25.10 5.38 15.71
C ILE A 168 -25.15 6.14 14.40
N THR A 169 -26.29 6.66 13.98
CA THR A 169 -26.40 7.53 12.79
C THR A 169 -25.64 8.84 13.01
N GLN A 170 -25.74 9.43 14.19
CA GLN A 170 -24.99 10.65 14.51
C GLN A 170 -23.47 10.40 14.56
N VAL A 171 -23.04 9.27 15.11
CA VAL A 171 -21.62 8.84 15.06
C VAL A 171 -21.15 8.68 13.62
N HIS A 172 -21.96 8.05 12.75
CA HIS A 172 -21.62 7.93 11.33
C HIS A 172 -21.55 9.29 10.64
N LYS A 173 -22.51 10.20 10.91
CA LYS A 173 -22.48 11.58 10.39
C LYS A 173 -21.20 12.31 10.82
N PHE A 174 -20.81 12.17 12.09
CA PHE A 174 -19.55 12.73 12.58
C PHE A 174 -18.32 12.21 11.81
N CYS A 175 -18.19 10.89 11.69
CA CYS A 175 -17.06 10.29 10.99
C CYS A 175 -17.02 10.62 9.49
N VAL A 176 -18.20 10.71 8.83
CA VAL A 176 -18.31 11.15 7.43
C VAL A 176 -17.88 12.61 7.29
N HIS A 177 -18.34 13.48 8.19
CA HIS A 177 -17.95 14.89 8.18
C HIS A 177 -16.42 15.04 8.33
N ASP A 178 -15.85 14.42 9.35
CA ASP A 178 -14.39 14.44 9.58
C ASP A 178 -13.62 13.86 8.38
N ALA A 179 -14.13 12.78 7.78
CA ALA A 179 -13.53 12.20 6.58
C ALA A 179 -13.60 13.13 5.36
N LEU A 180 -14.72 13.83 5.17
CA LEU A 180 -14.87 14.78 4.07
C LEU A 180 -14.04 16.06 4.28
N VAL A 181 -13.88 16.53 5.51
CA VAL A 181 -12.97 17.65 5.81
C VAL A 181 -11.52 17.28 5.42
N LYS A 182 -11.07 16.08 5.76
CA LYS A 182 -9.69 15.63 5.52
C LYS A 182 -9.44 15.16 4.08
N LEU A 183 -10.38 14.43 3.48
CA LEU A 183 -10.16 13.72 2.19
C LEU A 183 -11.24 14.01 1.14
N GLY A 184 -12.22 14.85 1.42
CA GLY A 184 -13.32 15.14 0.48
C GLY A 184 -12.84 15.70 -0.85
N PHE A 185 -11.71 16.42 -0.85
CA PHE A 185 -11.08 16.95 -2.06
C PHE A 185 -10.72 15.84 -3.07
N LEU A 186 -10.39 14.63 -2.62
CA LEU A 186 -10.12 13.47 -3.50
C LEU A 186 -11.35 13.06 -4.31
N PHE A 187 -12.54 13.28 -3.78
CA PHE A 187 -13.81 12.96 -4.42
C PHE A 187 -14.48 14.19 -5.05
N GLY A 188 -13.91 15.39 -4.85
CA GLY A 188 -14.51 16.65 -5.27
C GLY A 188 -15.78 16.98 -4.49
N ILE A 189 -15.85 16.59 -3.21
CA ILE A 189 -16.99 16.76 -2.33
C ILE A 189 -16.57 17.62 -1.14
N GLU A 190 -17.38 18.60 -0.83
CA GLU A 190 -17.22 19.41 0.38
C GLU A 190 -18.11 18.86 1.50
N PRO A 191 -17.69 18.96 2.78
CA PRO A 191 -18.54 18.59 3.89
C PRO A 191 -19.78 19.48 3.90
N SER A 192 -20.98 18.87 3.93
CA SER A 192 -22.25 19.59 3.73
C SER A 192 -22.82 20.20 4.99
N GLU A 193 -22.60 19.58 6.15
CA GLU A 193 -23.19 19.98 7.43
C GLU A 193 -22.24 19.65 8.58
N GLU A 194 -22.19 20.53 9.58
CA GLU A 194 -21.47 20.23 10.82
C GLU A 194 -22.21 19.13 11.62
N PRO A 195 -21.47 18.22 12.27
CA PRO A 195 -22.09 17.18 13.09
C PRO A 195 -22.79 17.80 14.31
N LEU A 196 -23.93 17.20 14.70
CA LEU A 196 -24.71 17.65 15.85
C LEU A 196 -24.05 17.30 17.21
N LEU A 197 -23.13 16.33 17.21
CA LEU A 197 -22.44 15.85 18.40
C LEU A 197 -20.99 16.26 18.35
N ASP A 198 -20.47 16.71 19.49
CA ASP A 198 -19.04 16.82 19.72
C ASP A 198 -18.41 15.42 19.89
N PHE A 199 -17.11 15.32 19.64
CA PHE A 199 -16.41 14.06 19.79
C PHE A 199 -16.34 13.60 21.25
N ASP A 200 -16.96 12.44 21.52
CA ASP A 200 -16.90 11.74 22.80
C ASP A 200 -16.54 10.27 22.56
N TYR A 201 -15.33 9.87 22.96
CA TYR A 201 -14.81 8.53 22.70
C TYR A 201 -15.68 7.43 23.31
N ASP A 202 -16.02 7.56 24.59
CA ASP A 202 -16.77 6.52 25.31
C ASP A 202 -18.19 6.37 24.75
N LEU A 203 -18.85 7.49 24.47
CA LEU A 203 -20.16 7.53 23.86
C LEU A 203 -20.16 6.87 22.47
N PHE A 204 -19.17 7.22 21.63
CA PHE A 204 -19.05 6.72 20.25
C PHE A 204 -18.71 5.24 20.23
N CYS A 205 -17.74 4.78 21.03
CA CYS A 205 -17.39 3.38 21.16
C CYS A 205 -18.59 2.52 21.65
N ASN A 206 -19.30 3.00 22.66
CA ASN A 206 -20.49 2.30 23.16
C ASN A 206 -21.60 2.18 22.11
N ALA A 207 -21.83 3.23 21.31
CA ALA A 207 -22.79 3.19 20.21
C ALA A 207 -22.39 2.16 19.14
N ILE A 208 -21.12 2.17 18.72
CA ILE A 208 -20.58 1.23 17.72
C ILE A 208 -20.67 -0.21 18.24
N HIS A 209 -20.20 -0.50 19.45
CA HIS A 209 -20.23 -1.84 20.04
C HIS A 209 -21.67 -2.36 20.21
N SER A 210 -22.59 -1.49 20.66
CA SER A 210 -24.01 -1.86 20.79
C SER A 210 -24.63 -2.21 19.45
N LYS A 211 -24.21 -1.54 18.37
CA LYS A 211 -24.67 -1.82 17.01
C LYS A 211 -24.03 -3.06 16.44
N LEU A 212 -22.71 -3.27 16.61
CA LEU A 212 -21.98 -4.47 16.19
C LEU A 212 -22.64 -5.75 16.74
N ALA A 213 -23.00 -5.76 18.02
CA ALA A 213 -23.66 -6.92 18.66
C ALA A 213 -25.00 -7.31 18.03
N LYS A 214 -25.63 -6.41 17.26
CA LYS A 214 -26.96 -6.62 16.63
C LYS A 214 -26.90 -6.69 15.10
N THR A 215 -25.72 -6.54 14.52
CA THR A 215 -25.51 -6.48 13.07
C THR A 215 -24.97 -7.82 12.56
N PHE A 216 -25.58 -8.33 11.47
CA PHE A 216 -25.23 -9.59 10.84
C PHE A 216 -24.93 -9.43 9.33
N ASN A 217 -25.00 -8.21 8.83
CA ASN A 217 -24.72 -7.90 7.43
C ASN A 217 -23.25 -7.51 7.31
N ASP A 218 -22.51 -8.18 6.43
CA ASP A 218 -21.07 -7.98 6.22
C ASP A 218 -20.70 -6.54 5.86
N ARG A 219 -21.54 -5.86 5.06
CA ARG A 219 -21.31 -4.46 4.70
C ARG A 219 -21.32 -3.57 5.94
N ASP A 220 -22.38 -3.70 6.75
CA ASP A 220 -22.55 -2.86 7.93
C ASP A 220 -21.54 -3.21 9.02
N LEU A 221 -21.10 -4.49 9.11
CA LEU A 221 -20.02 -4.90 10.00
C LEU A 221 -18.67 -4.25 9.60
N ARG A 222 -18.37 -4.20 8.30
CA ARG A 222 -17.16 -3.51 7.80
C ARG A 222 -17.22 -2.02 8.08
N LEU A 223 -18.36 -1.37 7.78
CA LEU A 223 -18.55 0.04 8.08
C LEU A 223 -18.34 0.34 9.57
N LEU A 224 -18.96 -0.43 10.46
CA LEU A 224 -18.81 -0.24 11.91
C LEU A 224 -17.38 -0.46 12.39
N ALA A 225 -16.64 -1.41 11.78
CA ALA A 225 -15.22 -1.61 12.06
C ALA A 225 -14.37 -0.42 11.59
N ASP A 226 -14.70 0.17 10.43
CA ASP A 226 -14.03 1.36 9.94
C ASP A 226 -14.34 2.59 10.81
N LEU A 227 -15.58 2.77 11.26
CA LEU A 227 -15.96 3.81 12.21
C LEU A 227 -15.19 3.66 13.55
N ALA A 228 -15.07 2.43 14.07
CA ALA A 228 -14.31 2.17 15.29
C ALA A 228 -12.84 2.61 15.16
N ARG A 229 -12.18 2.27 14.04
CA ARG A 229 -10.78 2.68 13.78
C ARG A 229 -10.61 4.18 13.69
N ILE A 230 -11.57 4.88 13.06
CA ILE A 230 -11.56 6.35 13.00
C ILE A 230 -11.69 6.93 14.41
N VAL A 231 -12.63 6.44 15.21
CA VAL A 231 -12.86 6.89 16.59
C VAL A 231 -11.63 6.64 17.47
N GLU A 232 -10.99 5.48 17.35
CA GLU A 232 -9.73 5.15 18.04
C GLU A 232 -8.60 6.12 17.64
N TYR A 233 -8.45 6.38 16.34
CA TYR A 233 -7.47 7.34 15.84
C TYR A 233 -7.70 8.74 16.41
N LEU A 234 -8.92 9.24 16.34
CA LEU A 234 -9.30 10.58 16.85
C LEU A 234 -9.11 10.71 18.37
N ALA A 235 -9.28 9.62 19.12
CA ALA A 235 -9.02 9.62 20.56
C ALA A 235 -7.52 9.79 20.91
N GLY A 236 -6.64 9.24 20.07
CA GLY A 236 -5.19 9.38 20.20
C GLY A 236 -4.65 10.74 19.72
N HIS A 237 -5.42 11.47 18.88
CA HIS A 237 -5.00 12.73 18.26
C HIS A 237 -5.90 13.88 18.70
N LYS A 238 -5.75 14.29 19.97
CA LYS A 238 -6.45 15.46 20.55
C LYS A 238 -5.50 16.63 20.72
N THR A 239 -6.00 17.82 20.39
CA THR A 239 -5.32 19.08 20.73
C THR A 239 -5.33 19.31 22.23
N GLU A 240 -4.50 20.24 22.74
CA GLU A 240 -4.47 20.64 24.16
C GLU A 240 -5.86 21.09 24.66
N ASP A 241 -6.70 21.63 23.79
CA ASP A 241 -8.10 22.02 24.08
C ASP A 241 -9.08 20.83 24.06
N GLY A 242 -8.61 19.60 23.84
CA GLY A 242 -9.43 18.38 23.82
C GLY A 242 -10.26 18.18 22.54
N LYS A 243 -10.08 19.02 21.51
CA LYS A 243 -10.67 18.84 20.19
C LYS A 243 -9.85 17.84 19.39
N THR A 244 -10.46 17.22 18.38
CA THR A 244 -9.76 16.36 17.42
C THR A 244 -8.79 17.20 16.59
N ALA A 245 -7.58 16.67 16.38
CA ALA A 245 -6.61 17.33 15.52
C ALA A 245 -7.03 17.16 14.05
N ASP A 246 -6.85 18.22 13.26
CA ASP A 246 -7.13 18.19 11.82
C ASP A 246 -5.90 17.82 11.00
N ASP A 247 -4.70 17.94 11.60
CA ASP A 247 -3.43 17.54 11.01
C ASP A 247 -3.29 16.01 11.00
N PHE A 248 -2.77 15.49 9.91
CA PHE A 248 -2.52 14.06 9.78
C PHE A 248 -1.43 13.79 8.74
N TYR A 249 -0.80 12.62 8.89
CA TYR A 249 0.22 12.11 7.98
C TYR A 249 -0.13 10.69 7.57
N PHE A 250 -0.03 10.40 6.27
CA PHE A 250 -0.14 9.05 5.75
C PHE A 250 0.90 8.82 4.66
N GLY A 251 1.91 8.03 4.97
CA GLY A 251 3.02 7.77 4.06
C GLY A 251 4.22 7.13 4.74
N VAL A 252 5.31 7.08 4.03
CA VAL A 252 6.58 6.49 4.46
C VAL A 252 7.71 7.50 4.35
N ASN A 253 8.64 7.50 5.30
CA ASN A 253 9.82 8.36 5.27
C ASN A 253 10.85 7.89 4.24
N LYS A 254 10.86 6.59 3.93
CA LYS A 254 11.77 6.00 2.95
C LYS A 254 10.99 5.14 1.97
N PHE A 255 10.90 5.56 0.73
CA PHE A 255 10.17 4.81 -0.29
C PHE A 255 11.00 3.68 -0.93
N ALA A 256 12.33 3.66 -0.71
CA ALA A 256 13.18 2.62 -1.27
C ALA A 256 12.73 1.19 -0.96
N PRO A 257 12.37 0.83 0.29
CA PRO A 257 11.86 -0.51 0.61
C PRO A 257 10.51 -0.83 -0.06
N VAL A 258 9.65 0.16 -0.28
CA VAL A 258 8.41 -0.01 -1.04
C VAL A 258 8.71 -0.33 -2.50
N TRP A 259 9.70 0.37 -3.08
CA TRP A 259 10.20 0.10 -4.42
C TRP A 259 10.75 -1.32 -4.55
N GLU A 260 11.63 -1.74 -3.63
CA GLU A 260 12.19 -3.09 -3.57
C GLU A 260 11.11 -4.16 -3.49
N ALA A 261 10.12 -3.99 -2.63
CA ALA A 261 9.02 -4.92 -2.46
C ALA A 261 8.13 -5.03 -3.72
N MET A 262 7.83 -3.91 -4.39
CA MET A 262 7.09 -3.93 -5.66
C MET A 262 7.86 -4.66 -6.76
N VAL A 263 9.16 -4.39 -6.90
CA VAL A 263 10.03 -5.08 -7.87
C VAL A 263 10.09 -6.57 -7.58
N ASP A 264 10.23 -6.97 -6.31
CA ASP A 264 10.25 -8.37 -5.91
C ASP A 264 8.92 -9.08 -6.23
N LYS A 265 7.77 -8.42 -6.02
CA LYS A 265 6.45 -8.98 -6.40
C LYS A 265 6.30 -9.21 -7.90
N ILE A 266 6.83 -8.33 -8.75
CA ILE A 266 6.74 -8.45 -10.21
C ILE A 266 7.67 -9.54 -10.72
N PHE A 267 8.94 -9.51 -10.30
CA PHE A 267 10.02 -10.30 -10.90
C PHE A 267 10.43 -11.49 -10.05
N GLY A 268 10.18 -11.49 -8.75
CA GLY A 268 10.55 -12.56 -7.85
C GLY A 268 9.92 -13.89 -8.27
N THR A 269 10.74 -14.85 -8.66
CA THR A 269 10.28 -16.17 -9.11
C THR A 269 11.31 -17.22 -8.70
N LEU A 270 10.88 -18.16 -7.88
CA LEU A 270 11.70 -19.26 -7.41
C LEU A 270 11.02 -20.61 -7.75
N PRO A 271 11.78 -21.67 -8.00
CA PRO A 271 11.22 -23.00 -8.13
C PRO A 271 10.46 -23.42 -6.88
N GLN A 272 9.44 -24.25 -7.06
CA GLN A 272 8.64 -24.75 -5.95
C GLN A 272 9.51 -25.42 -4.86
N GLY A 273 9.33 -25.02 -3.61
CA GLY A 273 10.05 -25.55 -2.45
C GLY A 273 11.45 -24.94 -2.25
N VAL A 274 11.84 -23.95 -3.05
CA VAL A 274 13.09 -23.20 -2.84
C VAL A 274 12.77 -21.89 -2.17
N ALA A 275 13.26 -21.69 -0.95
CA ALA A 275 13.08 -20.45 -0.20
C ALA A 275 14.18 -19.44 -0.54
N LYS A 276 13.85 -18.14 -0.51
CA LYS A 276 14.73 -17.02 -0.85
C LYS A 276 15.94 -16.92 0.08
N ASP A 277 15.79 -17.30 1.34
CA ASP A 277 16.86 -17.29 2.35
C ASP A 277 18.07 -18.16 2.00
N LYS A 278 17.88 -19.20 1.17
CA LYS A 278 18.97 -20.03 0.66
C LYS A 278 19.98 -19.26 -0.21
N PHE A 279 19.62 -18.09 -0.66
CA PHE A 279 20.47 -17.20 -1.47
C PHE A 279 21.12 -16.08 -0.66
N ASN A 280 20.98 -16.09 0.66
CA ASN A 280 21.54 -15.08 1.55
C ASN A 280 22.96 -15.48 2.00
N PRO A 281 24.01 -14.76 1.58
CA PRO A 281 25.35 -14.98 2.09
C PRO A 281 25.43 -14.61 3.57
N HIS A 282 26.03 -15.48 4.38
CA HIS A 282 26.27 -15.21 5.79
C HIS A 282 27.75 -14.84 5.99
N LEU A 283 27.98 -13.73 6.66
CA LEU A 283 29.31 -13.34 7.13
C LEU A 283 29.55 -13.98 8.50
N ARG A 284 30.66 -14.64 8.66
CA ARG A 284 31.04 -15.29 9.91
C ARG A 284 32.29 -14.64 10.48
N TRP A 285 32.29 -14.41 11.78
CA TRP A 285 33.44 -13.98 12.53
C TRP A 285 34.01 -15.18 13.25
N ASN A 286 35.32 -15.43 13.07
CA ASN A 286 36.05 -16.37 13.90
C ASN A 286 36.79 -15.58 14.99
N ASP A 287 36.59 -15.93 16.26
CA ASP A 287 37.29 -15.31 17.41
C ASP A 287 38.74 -15.78 17.53
N GLY A 288 39.25 -16.58 16.57
CA GLY A 288 40.61 -17.08 16.49
C GLY A 288 41.69 -16.04 16.26
N CYS A 289 41.42 -14.74 16.49
CA CYS A 289 42.48 -13.72 16.57
C CYS A 289 43.50 -13.97 17.70
N ARG A 290 43.29 -15.01 18.53
CA ARG A 290 44.13 -15.29 19.68
C ARG A 290 45.12 -16.41 19.53
N ASP A 291 45.00 -17.32 18.55
CA ASP A 291 45.99 -18.40 18.37
C ASP A 291 46.12 -18.95 16.95
N GLU A 292 47.34 -19.32 16.64
CA GLU A 292 47.89 -19.64 15.31
C GLU A 292 47.44 -20.96 14.66
N LYS A 293 46.37 -21.61 15.13
CA LYS A 293 45.85 -22.85 14.49
C LYS A 293 44.33 -22.86 14.45
N LEU A 294 43.80 -22.58 13.28
CA LEU A 294 42.44 -22.95 12.91
C LEU A 294 42.30 -24.49 12.97
N ASP A 295 41.73 -25.00 14.04
CA ASP A 295 41.27 -26.38 14.10
C ASP A 295 39.84 -26.42 13.54
N GLU A 296 39.58 -27.31 12.57
CA GLU A 296 38.31 -27.46 11.86
C GLU A 296 37.11 -27.80 12.78
N SER A 297 37.36 -28.00 14.08
CA SER A 297 36.36 -28.40 15.09
C SER A 297 35.85 -27.26 15.99
N GLU A 298 36.32 -26.01 15.86
CA GLU A 298 35.88 -24.92 16.71
C GLU A 298 34.53 -24.35 16.25
N GLU A 299 33.60 -24.27 17.18
CA GLU A 299 32.27 -23.68 16.99
C GLU A 299 32.41 -22.26 16.41
N GLU A 300 31.96 -22.10 15.18
CA GLU A 300 31.93 -20.81 14.52
C GLU A 300 31.06 -19.83 15.31
N ILE A 301 31.65 -18.79 15.88
CA ILE A 301 30.89 -17.70 16.49
C ILE A 301 30.24 -16.90 15.37
N VAL A 302 28.98 -17.22 15.10
CA VAL A 302 28.11 -16.39 14.25
C VAL A 302 27.86 -15.08 15.01
N LEU A 303 28.05 -13.94 14.35
CA LEU A 303 27.60 -12.66 14.92
C LEU A 303 26.16 -12.79 15.41
N ASN A 304 25.93 -12.45 16.67
CA ASN A 304 24.60 -12.59 17.29
C ASN A 304 23.50 -11.70 16.67
N ASP A 305 23.82 -10.86 15.69
CA ASP A 305 22.88 -10.05 14.95
C ASP A 305 22.75 -10.52 13.50
N PRO A 306 21.73 -11.34 13.18
CA PRO A 306 21.49 -11.82 11.82
C PRO A 306 21.28 -10.70 10.79
N LYS A 307 20.82 -9.52 11.22
CA LYS A 307 20.61 -8.38 10.32
C LYS A 307 21.91 -7.76 9.85
N ARG A 308 22.98 -7.84 10.66
CA ARG A 308 24.31 -7.30 10.31
C ARG A 308 25.23 -8.30 9.65
N SER A 309 25.00 -9.59 9.90
CA SER A 309 25.89 -10.67 9.39
C SER A 309 25.39 -11.36 8.14
N THR A 310 24.19 -10.99 7.64
CA THR A 310 23.58 -11.63 6.47
C THR A 310 23.38 -10.61 5.36
N LEU A 311 23.95 -10.89 4.20
CA LEU A 311 23.64 -10.16 2.98
C LEU A 311 22.36 -10.76 2.36
N ARG A 312 21.49 -9.92 1.80
CA ARG A 312 20.21 -10.35 1.23
C ARG A 312 20.04 -9.73 -0.15
N PRO A 313 19.95 -10.55 -1.21
CA PRO A 313 19.52 -10.06 -2.52
C PRO A 313 18.06 -9.58 -2.46
N ASP A 314 17.76 -8.42 -3.06
CA ASP A 314 16.40 -7.87 -3.03
C ASP A 314 15.45 -8.78 -3.80
N THR A 315 15.85 -9.30 -4.97
CA THR A 315 15.00 -10.17 -5.79
C THR A 315 15.83 -11.26 -6.48
N ILE A 316 15.33 -12.48 -6.43
CA ILE A 316 15.85 -13.61 -7.24
C ILE A 316 14.76 -13.99 -8.25
N MET A 317 15.10 -13.91 -9.53
CA MET A 317 14.25 -14.31 -10.64
C MET A 317 14.84 -15.52 -11.36
N VAL A 318 14.08 -16.60 -11.42
CA VAL A 318 14.47 -17.80 -12.19
C VAL A 318 13.56 -17.89 -13.42
N MET A 319 14.16 -17.82 -14.60
CA MET A 319 13.44 -17.91 -15.86
C MET A 319 14.18 -18.76 -16.88
N GLY A 320 13.55 -19.82 -17.35
CA GLY A 320 14.19 -20.83 -18.19
C GLY A 320 15.42 -21.43 -17.49
N GLU A 321 16.57 -21.39 -18.14
CA GLU A 321 17.86 -21.82 -17.55
C GLU A 321 18.63 -20.67 -16.87
N GLY A 322 18.04 -19.48 -16.72
CA GLY A 322 18.68 -18.31 -16.15
C GLY A 322 18.30 -18.05 -14.71
N VAL A 323 19.28 -17.69 -13.88
CA VAL A 323 19.11 -17.17 -12.52
C VAL A 323 19.56 -15.71 -12.54
N TYR A 324 18.63 -14.82 -12.26
CA TYR A 324 18.87 -13.38 -12.29
C TYR A 324 18.80 -12.83 -10.87
N ILE A 325 19.86 -12.14 -10.47
CA ILE A 325 19.98 -11.51 -9.16
C ILE A 325 19.76 -10.03 -9.39
N LEU A 326 18.62 -9.53 -8.91
CA LEU A 326 18.19 -8.16 -9.11
C LEU A 326 18.33 -7.41 -7.78
N ASP A 327 18.95 -6.24 -7.84
CA ASP A 327 19.12 -5.35 -6.70
C ASP A 327 18.46 -4.00 -7.04
N SER A 328 17.46 -3.66 -6.27
CA SER A 328 16.60 -2.49 -6.51
C SER A 328 17.26 -1.24 -5.95
N LYS A 329 17.60 -0.30 -6.81
CA LYS A 329 18.27 0.94 -6.44
C LYS A 329 17.34 2.15 -6.65
N TYR A 330 16.86 2.73 -5.56
CA TYR A 330 16.00 3.91 -5.58
C TYR A 330 16.84 5.18 -5.76
N TYR A 331 17.42 5.35 -6.98
CA TYR A 331 18.39 6.40 -7.29
C TYR A 331 17.89 7.33 -8.40
N LYS A 332 18.37 8.59 -8.37
CA LYS A 332 17.92 9.67 -9.28
C LYS A 332 18.41 9.51 -10.72
N TYR A 333 19.25 8.52 -11.05
CA TYR A 333 19.85 8.39 -12.37
C TYR A 333 18.81 8.33 -13.50
N GLY A 334 17.73 7.62 -13.32
CA GLY A 334 16.64 7.51 -14.30
C GLY A 334 16.00 8.84 -14.69
N LEU A 335 16.05 9.86 -13.82
CA LEU A 335 15.56 11.21 -14.09
C LEU A 335 16.64 12.16 -14.60
N THR A 336 17.84 12.04 -14.08
CA THR A 336 18.89 13.03 -14.29
C THR A 336 19.86 12.64 -15.40
N GLY A 337 20.07 11.35 -15.64
CA GLY A 337 21.11 10.85 -16.55
C GLY A 337 22.55 11.19 -16.11
N VAL A 338 22.73 11.64 -14.85
CA VAL A 338 24.06 12.05 -14.33
C VAL A 338 24.77 10.86 -13.70
N ASN A 339 25.99 10.59 -14.14
CA ASN A 339 26.77 9.42 -13.73
C ASN A 339 27.01 9.32 -12.20
N SER A 340 27.08 10.45 -11.48
CA SER A 340 27.22 10.44 -10.02
C SER A 340 25.97 9.89 -9.29
N HIS A 341 24.87 9.71 -9.99
CA HIS A 341 23.63 9.13 -9.48
C HIS A 341 23.50 7.62 -9.79
N LEU A 342 24.52 7.01 -10.36
CA LEU A 342 24.62 5.55 -10.53
C LEU A 342 25.02 4.86 -9.22
N PRO A 343 24.75 3.55 -9.07
CA PRO A 343 25.21 2.77 -7.94
C PRO A 343 26.73 2.83 -7.78
N GLY A 344 27.19 3.14 -6.56
CA GLY A 344 28.64 3.24 -6.24
C GLY A 344 29.33 1.88 -6.10
N ALA A 345 30.64 1.91 -5.88
CA ALA A 345 31.51 0.74 -5.79
C ALA A 345 31.04 -0.29 -4.75
N GLU A 346 30.54 0.17 -3.60
CA GLU A 346 30.00 -0.73 -2.55
C GLU A 346 28.84 -1.58 -3.08
N SER A 347 27.86 -0.96 -3.76
CA SER A 347 26.74 -1.68 -4.37
C SER A 347 27.21 -2.69 -5.43
N VAL A 348 28.19 -2.31 -6.24
CA VAL A 348 28.77 -3.18 -7.28
C VAL A 348 29.45 -4.40 -6.65
N CYS A 349 30.27 -4.19 -5.62
CA CYS A 349 30.98 -5.30 -4.93
C CYS A 349 29.97 -6.24 -4.25
N LYS A 350 28.94 -5.67 -3.58
CA LYS A 350 27.86 -6.42 -2.94
C LYS A 350 27.11 -7.28 -3.95
N GLN A 351 26.75 -6.73 -5.11
CA GLN A 351 26.06 -7.45 -6.16
C GLN A 351 26.89 -8.60 -6.75
N MET A 352 28.20 -8.41 -6.91
CA MET A 352 29.09 -9.47 -7.32
C MET A 352 29.17 -10.59 -6.28
N ALA A 353 29.27 -10.24 -4.99
CA ALA A 353 29.31 -11.22 -3.91
C ALA A 353 28.02 -12.08 -3.87
N TYR A 354 26.84 -11.49 -4.13
CA TYR A 354 25.61 -12.26 -4.27
C TYR A 354 25.71 -13.31 -5.37
N ALA A 355 26.19 -12.94 -6.55
CA ALA A 355 26.26 -13.86 -7.67
C ALA A 355 27.29 -14.98 -7.44
N GLU A 356 28.43 -14.66 -6.85
CA GLU A 356 29.46 -15.66 -6.46
C GLU A 356 28.87 -16.65 -5.43
N TYR A 357 28.10 -16.18 -4.48
CA TYR A 357 27.43 -17.05 -3.53
C TYR A 357 26.34 -17.92 -4.19
N VAL A 358 25.53 -17.35 -5.07
CA VAL A 358 24.51 -18.11 -5.83
C VAL A 358 25.15 -19.20 -6.66
N GLU A 359 26.34 -18.96 -7.27
CA GLU A 359 27.08 -19.98 -8.00
C GLU A 359 27.41 -21.20 -7.14
N THR A 360 27.73 -20.98 -5.87
CA THR A 360 27.98 -22.10 -4.94
C THR A 360 26.70 -22.89 -4.65
N ARG A 361 25.56 -22.21 -4.56
CA ARG A 361 24.25 -22.80 -4.25
C ARG A 361 23.61 -23.56 -5.40
N LEU A 362 23.97 -23.25 -6.67
CA LEU A 362 23.44 -24.00 -7.81
C LEU A 362 23.70 -25.51 -7.71
N LYS A 363 24.85 -25.91 -7.10
CA LYS A 363 25.21 -27.32 -6.91
C LYS A 363 24.46 -28.01 -5.78
N GLU A 364 23.93 -27.24 -4.82
CA GLU A 364 23.34 -27.76 -3.61
C GLU A 364 21.79 -27.85 -3.72
N ILE A 365 21.20 -27.09 -4.64
CA ILE A 365 19.76 -27.02 -4.83
C ILE A 365 19.35 -27.89 -6.01
N PRO A 366 18.62 -29.00 -5.80
CA PRO A 366 18.27 -29.92 -6.88
C PRO A 366 17.52 -29.30 -8.05
N ALA A 367 16.72 -28.25 -7.79
CA ALA A 367 15.97 -27.51 -8.83
C ALA A 367 16.90 -26.83 -9.86
N PHE A 368 18.18 -26.65 -9.56
CA PHE A 368 19.17 -26.02 -10.44
C PHE A 368 20.17 -27.03 -11.05
N ALA A 369 19.84 -28.33 -10.99
CA ALA A 369 20.66 -29.36 -11.55
C ALA A 369 20.90 -29.10 -13.04
N GLY A 370 22.20 -29.03 -13.45
CA GLY A 370 22.59 -28.70 -14.82
C GLY A 370 22.89 -27.24 -15.09
N MET A 371 22.50 -26.30 -14.20
CA MET A 371 22.89 -24.91 -14.31
C MET A 371 24.37 -24.69 -13.94
N THR A 372 25.00 -23.72 -14.57
CA THR A 372 26.41 -23.35 -14.37
C THR A 372 26.53 -21.85 -14.10
N SER A 373 27.74 -21.37 -13.83
CA SER A 373 28.03 -19.94 -13.74
C SER A 373 27.60 -19.14 -14.98
N GLY A 374 27.54 -19.81 -16.15
CA GLY A 374 27.05 -19.22 -17.38
C GLY A 374 25.54 -18.87 -17.39
N ASN A 375 24.80 -19.39 -16.43
CA ASN A 375 23.37 -19.17 -16.30
C ASN A 375 23.02 -18.08 -15.27
N ILE A 376 24.01 -17.45 -14.62
CA ILE A 376 23.80 -16.44 -13.57
C ILE A 376 24.00 -15.05 -14.17
N TYR A 377 23.10 -14.15 -13.88
CA TYR A 377 23.08 -12.78 -14.37
C TYR A 377 22.80 -11.80 -13.23
N ASN A 378 23.37 -10.61 -13.33
CA ASN A 378 23.21 -9.53 -12.36
C ASN A 378 22.56 -8.30 -13.00
N ALA A 379 21.67 -7.62 -12.26
CA ALA A 379 21.14 -6.34 -12.67
C ALA A 379 20.83 -5.40 -11.50
N PHE A 380 21.00 -4.10 -11.73
CA PHE A 380 20.41 -3.03 -10.94
C PHE A 380 19.12 -2.57 -11.60
N ILE A 381 18.06 -2.43 -10.80
CA ILE A 381 16.76 -1.93 -11.24
C ILE A 381 16.53 -0.57 -10.61
N MET A 382 16.45 0.46 -11.43
CA MET A 382 16.31 1.87 -11.00
C MET A 382 15.02 2.48 -11.52
N PRO A 383 14.33 3.32 -10.71
CA PRO A 383 13.13 3.99 -11.16
C PRO A 383 13.44 5.06 -12.21
N TYR A 384 12.53 5.23 -13.16
CA TYR A 384 12.54 6.35 -14.08
C TYR A 384 11.12 6.75 -14.45
N CYS A 385 10.98 7.92 -15.10
CA CYS A 385 9.74 8.37 -15.70
C CYS A 385 9.86 8.28 -17.23
N VAL A 386 8.98 7.53 -17.87
CA VAL A 386 8.98 7.36 -19.33
C VAL A 386 8.83 8.69 -20.08
N ASP A 387 8.09 9.64 -19.48
CA ASP A 387 7.84 10.97 -20.06
C ASP A 387 9.04 11.93 -19.90
N ALA A 388 10.14 11.49 -19.30
CA ALA A 388 11.28 12.37 -19.01
C ALA A 388 12.10 12.81 -20.25
N GLY A 389 11.76 12.37 -21.45
CA GLY A 389 12.29 12.87 -22.75
C GLY A 389 13.79 12.69 -23.01
N LYS A 390 14.62 12.51 -21.97
CA LYS A 390 16.08 12.33 -22.11
C LYS A 390 16.45 10.96 -22.69
N TRP A 391 15.52 10.03 -22.68
CA TRP A 391 15.74 8.65 -23.07
C TRP A 391 15.17 8.34 -24.46
N ASP A 392 14.43 9.27 -25.09
CA ASP A 392 13.78 9.09 -26.40
C ASP A 392 14.80 8.95 -27.54
N GLU A 393 15.94 9.63 -27.47
CA GLU A 393 17.00 9.52 -28.46
C GLU A 393 17.66 8.11 -28.52
N ILE A 394 17.55 7.37 -27.42
CA ILE A 394 18.04 6.00 -27.33
C ILE A 394 16.89 5.00 -27.64
N ALA A 395 15.64 5.41 -27.51
CA ALA A 395 14.43 4.59 -27.71
C ALA A 395 14.00 4.42 -29.18
N ALA A 396 14.74 4.99 -30.13
CA ALA A 396 14.45 4.83 -31.55
C ALA A 396 14.55 3.37 -32.08
N VAL A 397 14.64 2.37 -31.18
CA VAL A 397 14.79 0.95 -31.56
C VAL A 397 13.63 0.07 -31.16
N ALA A 398 12.65 0.54 -30.40
CA ALA A 398 11.49 -0.31 -30.10
C ALA A 398 10.21 0.51 -30.01
N GLU A 399 9.33 0.34 -30.98
CA GLU A 399 7.91 0.63 -30.82
C GLU A 399 7.38 -0.29 -29.70
N LEU A 400 7.26 0.25 -28.48
CA LEU A 400 6.68 -0.47 -27.36
C LEU A 400 5.17 -0.61 -27.58
N PRO A 401 4.60 -1.81 -27.47
CA PRO A 401 3.15 -1.98 -27.49
C PRO A 401 2.56 -1.29 -26.24
N ARG A 402 1.57 -0.44 -26.46
CA ARG A 402 0.93 0.41 -25.43
C ARG A 402 -0.03 -0.33 -24.47
N ASN A 403 -0.05 -1.65 -24.44
CA ASN A 403 -0.96 -2.42 -23.60
C ASN A 403 -0.19 -3.36 -22.66
N ASP A 404 -0.32 -3.10 -21.37
CA ASP A 404 -0.01 -3.96 -20.22
C ASP A 404 1.46 -4.33 -19.96
N VAL A 405 2.43 -3.62 -20.50
CA VAL A 405 3.85 -3.93 -20.31
C VAL A 405 4.53 -2.81 -19.53
N TYR A 406 5.34 -3.21 -18.54
CA TYR A 406 6.21 -2.28 -17.82
C TYR A 406 7.24 -1.70 -18.80
N ALA A 407 7.30 -0.37 -18.91
CA ALA A 407 8.32 0.25 -19.72
C ALA A 407 9.69 0.05 -19.05
N MET A 408 10.56 -0.68 -19.72
CA MET A 408 11.90 -1.03 -19.25
C MET A 408 12.95 -0.68 -20.27
N LYS A 409 14.17 -0.33 -19.79
CA LYS A 409 15.26 0.01 -20.66
C LYS A 409 16.60 -0.29 -20.04
N ARG A 410 17.48 -0.96 -20.78
CA ARG A 410 18.90 -1.09 -20.43
C ARG A 410 19.66 0.16 -20.83
N VAL A 411 20.33 0.80 -19.87
CA VAL A 411 21.16 1.98 -20.10
C VAL A 411 22.66 1.67 -20.17
N GLY A 412 23.07 0.47 -19.79
CA GLY A 412 24.45 0.06 -19.85
C GLY A 412 24.78 -1.09 -18.94
N TYR A 413 26.07 -1.28 -18.72
CA TYR A 413 26.58 -2.26 -17.78
C TYR A 413 27.63 -1.61 -16.88
N ILE A 414 27.73 -2.13 -15.66
CA ILE A 414 28.83 -1.84 -14.75
C ILE A 414 29.63 -3.10 -14.45
N TYR A 415 30.94 -3.01 -14.37
CA TYR A 415 31.83 -4.14 -14.05
C TYR A 415 33.09 -3.64 -13.34
N GLY A 416 33.73 -4.53 -12.56
CA GLY A 416 35.02 -4.25 -11.98
C GLY A 416 36.16 -4.56 -12.97
N ASP A 417 37.13 -3.67 -13.08
CA ASP A 417 38.31 -3.85 -13.97
C ASP A 417 39.18 -5.06 -13.60
N TRP A 418 39.07 -5.54 -12.36
CA TRP A 418 39.75 -6.75 -11.85
C TRP A 418 39.03 -8.06 -12.21
N LYS A 419 37.88 -8.02 -12.86
CA LYS A 419 37.12 -9.20 -13.31
C LYS A 419 37.38 -9.45 -14.79
N ASP A 420 37.56 -10.71 -15.15
CA ASP A 420 37.85 -11.13 -16.53
C ASP A 420 36.64 -11.12 -17.46
N CYS A 421 35.45 -10.80 -16.92
CA CYS A 421 34.17 -10.80 -17.62
C CYS A 421 33.80 -12.11 -18.36
N LYS A 422 34.45 -13.23 -18.03
CA LYS A 422 34.10 -14.53 -18.60
C LYS A 422 32.79 -15.10 -18.09
N ARG A 423 32.38 -14.72 -16.86
CA ARG A 423 31.09 -15.07 -16.30
C ARG A 423 30.10 -13.96 -16.59
N PRO A 424 28.87 -14.28 -17.06
CA PRO A 424 27.85 -13.24 -17.35
C PRO A 424 27.59 -12.30 -16.16
N TYR A 425 27.57 -12.80 -14.95
CA TYR A 425 27.31 -12.02 -13.76
C TYR A 425 28.44 -11.05 -13.35
N HIS A 426 29.64 -11.12 -13.98
CA HIS A 426 30.65 -10.09 -13.78
C HIS A 426 30.29 -8.74 -14.42
N LYS A 427 29.30 -8.74 -15.32
CA LYS A 427 28.67 -7.54 -15.87
C LYS A 427 27.30 -7.37 -15.23
N ILE A 428 27.12 -6.29 -14.54
CA ILE A 428 25.83 -5.94 -13.90
C ILE A 428 25.08 -5.04 -14.87
N ALA A 429 23.95 -5.49 -15.40
CA ALA A 429 23.10 -4.68 -16.27
C ALA A 429 22.45 -3.55 -15.46
N CYS A 430 22.43 -2.34 -16.01
CA CYS A 430 21.71 -1.20 -15.43
C CYS A 430 20.39 -1.03 -16.18
N ILE A 431 19.29 -1.30 -15.51
CA ILE A 431 17.93 -1.28 -16.06
C ILE A 431 17.15 -0.12 -15.44
N LEU A 432 16.50 0.66 -16.27
CA LEU A 432 15.47 1.60 -15.85
C LEU A 432 14.10 0.94 -15.98
N LEU A 433 13.25 1.13 -14.98
CA LEU A 433 11.89 0.59 -14.90
C LEU A 433 10.92 1.70 -14.52
N ASP A 434 9.88 1.91 -15.32
CA ASP A 434 8.95 3.02 -15.16
C ASP A 434 8.13 2.91 -13.88
N MET A 435 8.24 3.94 -13.04
CA MET A 435 7.59 3.99 -11.72
C MET A 435 6.06 3.96 -11.82
N LYS A 436 5.46 4.68 -12.78
CA LYS A 436 4.01 4.71 -12.96
C LYS A 436 3.46 3.33 -13.31
N SER A 437 4.13 2.62 -14.23
CA SER A 437 3.74 1.27 -14.62
C SER A 437 3.79 0.30 -13.45
N VAL A 438 4.86 0.37 -12.65
CA VAL A 438 5.03 -0.46 -11.45
C VAL A 438 3.94 -0.18 -10.44
N MET A 439 3.66 1.08 -10.12
CA MET A 439 2.65 1.44 -9.11
C MET A 439 1.22 1.12 -9.55
N ARG A 440 0.94 1.12 -10.85
CA ARG A 440 -0.37 0.69 -11.37
C ARG A 440 -0.61 -0.79 -11.23
N ASN A 441 0.42 -1.59 -11.41
CA ASN A 441 0.32 -3.04 -11.33
C ASN A 441 1.68 -3.64 -10.92
N TYR A 442 1.77 -4.18 -9.72
CA TYR A 442 2.98 -4.88 -9.22
C TYR A 442 2.70 -6.36 -8.94
N ALA A 443 1.80 -6.97 -9.72
CA ALA A 443 1.59 -8.40 -9.68
C ALA A 443 2.66 -9.16 -10.47
N ASN A 444 2.93 -10.41 -10.09
CA ASN A 444 3.85 -11.29 -10.80
C ASN A 444 3.47 -11.42 -12.28
N ASN A 445 4.42 -11.16 -13.18
CA ASN A 445 4.17 -11.08 -14.61
C ASN A 445 5.28 -11.77 -15.42
N SER A 446 4.94 -12.94 -15.99
CA SER A 446 5.89 -13.75 -16.76
C SER A 446 6.35 -13.10 -18.07
N ALA A 447 5.52 -12.26 -18.69
CA ALA A 447 5.90 -11.51 -19.89
C ALA A 447 6.96 -10.45 -19.56
N ALA A 448 6.75 -9.68 -18.47
CA ALA A 448 7.71 -8.71 -17.97
C ALA A 448 9.03 -9.38 -17.54
N GLN A 449 8.96 -10.55 -16.91
CA GLN A 449 10.15 -11.33 -16.54
C GLN A 449 10.94 -11.76 -17.77
N SER A 450 10.25 -12.20 -18.84
CA SER A 450 10.90 -12.60 -20.11
C SER A 450 11.59 -11.41 -20.79
N GLU A 451 10.92 -10.25 -20.81
CA GLU A 451 11.48 -9.01 -21.36
C GLU A 451 12.71 -8.55 -20.58
N LEU A 452 12.60 -8.51 -19.24
CA LEU A 452 13.72 -8.16 -18.36
C LEU A 452 14.90 -9.10 -18.57
N ALA A 453 14.66 -10.43 -18.65
CA ALA A 453 15.69 -11.41 -18.91
C ALA A 453 16.41 -11.16 -20.26
N GLY A 454 15.66 -10.75 -21.28
CA GLY A 454 16.23 -10.35 -22.59
C GLY A 454 17.07 -9.09 -22.51
N LEU A 455 16.66 -8.12 -21.70
CA LEU A 455 17.44 -6.88 -21.49
C LEU A 455 18.72 -7.10 -20.69
N ILE A 456 18.75 -8.06 -19.78
CA ILE A 456 19.92 -8.34 -18.93
C ILE A 456 21.00 -9.13 -19.69
N LYS A 457 20.60 -10.09 -20.53
CA LYS A 457 21.52 -10.87 -21.39
C LYS A 457 22.17 -10.01 -22.45
#